data_24cdcd50a1b0f65605b528d1bc7e6e4c
#
_entry.id   24cdcd50a1b0f65605b528d1bc7e6e4c
#
_cell.length_a   1.000
_cell.length_b   1.000
_cell.length_c   1.000
_cell.angle_alpha   90.00
_cell.angle_beta   90.00
_cell.angle_gamma   90.00
#
_symmetry.space_group_name_H-M   'P 1'
#
loop_
_entity.id
_entity.type
_entity.pdbx_description
1 polymer ?
#
loop_
_entity_poly.entity_id
_entity_poly.type
_entity_poly.pdbx_seq_one_letter_code
_entity_poly.pdbx_strand_id
1 'polypeptide(L)'
;FQAEDGIRDRSVSRGLGDLYKRQECEDGLENYCDHMTGTYNSPTPDEPGHTLGGYSQQIVVHERYVLRIRHPQEQLAAVAPLLCAGITTYSPLRHWQAGPGKKVGVVGIGGLGHMGIKLAHAMGAHVVAFTTSEAKREAAKALGADEVVNSRNADEMAAHVKSFDFILNTVAAPHNLDDFTTLLKRDGTMTLVGAPATPHKSPEVFNLIMKRRAIAGSMIGGIPETQEMLDFCAEHGIVADIEMIRADQINEAYERMLRGDVKYRFVIDNRTLTD
;
A
#
# COMPACT_ATOMS: atom_id res chain seq x y z
N PHE A 1 -14.81 -24.46 -12.35
CA PHE A 1 -15.82 -23.82 -11.50
C PHE A 1 -17.15 -23.95 -12.23
N GLN A 2 -18.00 -24.89 -11.82
CA GLN A 2 -19.40 -24.93 -12.23
C GLN A 2 -20.16 -24.04 -11.23
N ALA A 3 -20.73 -22.95 -11.74
CA ALA A 3 -21.71 -22.19 -10.99
C ALA A 3 -22.96 -23.06 -10.89
N GLU A 4 -23.24 -23.65 -9.73
CA GLU A 4 -24.53 -24.25 -9.48
C GLU A 4 -25.59 -23.16 -9.45
N ASP A 5 -26.61 -23.28 -10.28
CA ASP A 5 -27.78 -22.38 -10.43
C ASP A 5 -28.67 -22.27 -9.17
N GLY A 6 -28.17 -22.62 -7.99
CA GLY A 6 -28.90 -22.69 -6.73
C GLY A 6 -28.64 -21.56 -5.73
N ILE A 7 -27.58 -20.80 -5.89
CA ILE A 7 -27.28 -19.67 -4.98
C ILE A 7 -27.68 -18.35 -5.65
N ARG A 8 -28.95 -18.21 -5.97
CA ARG A 8 -29.56 -16.90 -6.18
C ARG A 8 -29.90 -16.35 -4.82
N ASP A 9 -28.92 -15.75 -4.23
CA ASP A 9 -29.04 -15.03 -2.98
C ASP A 9 -30.08 -13.91 -3.12
N ARG A 10 -31.19 -14.03 -2.39
CA ARG A 10 -32.28 -13.04 -2.38
C ARG A 10 -31.86 -11.75 -1.65
N SER A 11 -30.79 -11.78 -0.88
CA SER A 11 -30.33 -10.65 -0.06
C SER A 11 -29.31 -9.77 -0.80
N VAL A 12 -28.47 -10.35 -1.64
CA VAL A 12 -27.42 -9.61 -2.38
C VAL A 12 -27.97 -8.87 -3.60
N SER A 13 -29.12 -9.31 -4.15
CA SER A 13 -29.66 -8.74 -5.39
C SER A 13 -30.27 -7.35 -5.28
N ARG A 14 -30.60 -6.86 -4.08
CA ARG A 14 -31.23 -5.54 -3.90
C ARG A 14 -30.22 -4.38 -3.80
N GLY A 15 -28.96 -4.65 -3.50
CA GLY A 15 -27.92 -3.62 -3.36
C GLY A 15 -26.91 -3.56 -4.51
N LEU A 16 -26.67 -4.70 -5.19
CA LEU A 16 -25.62 -4.78 -6.22
C LEU A 16 -25.98 -4.05 -7.52
N GLY A 17 -27.27 -3.93 -7.87
CA GLY A 17 -27.69 -3.22 -9.08
C GLY A 17 -27.40 -1.71 -9.07
N ASP A 18 -27.42 -1.09 -7.89
CA ASP A 18 -27.12 0.34 -7.71
C ASP A 18 -25.64 0.61 -7.46
N LEU A 19 -24.88 -0.38 -7.01
CA LEU A 19 -23.42 -0.26 -6.76
C LEU A 19 -22.62 -0.02 -8.05
N TYR A 20 -23.11 -0.51 -9.20
CA TYR A 20 -22.39 -0.40 -10.48
C TYR A 20 -22.71 0.86 -11.30
N LYS A 21 -23.62 1.72 -10.82
CA LYS A 21 -24.00 2.97 -11.48
C LYS A 21 -23.45 4.20 -10.78
N ARG A 22 -22.47 4.04 -9.89
CA ARG A 22 -21.85 5.16 -9.18
C ARG A 22 -20.59 5.57 -9.92
N GLN A 23 -20.33 6.88 -9.94
CA GLN A 23 -19.24 7.46 -10.72
C GLN A 23 -17.90 6.80 -10.41
N GLU A 24 -17.57 6.60 -9.14
CA GLU A 24 -16.30 5.97 -8.73
C GLU A 24 -16.16 4.53 -9.26
N CYS A 25 -17.28 3.78 -9.32
CA CYS A 25 -17.27 2.42 -9.87
C CYS A 25 -17.17 2.40 -11.40
N GLU A 26 -17.75 3.39 -12.08
CA GLU A 26 -17.64 3.54 -13.53
C GLU A 26 -16.23 3.98 -13.93
N ASP A 27 -15.59 4.81 -13.11
CA ASP A 27 -14.23 5.31 -13.33
C ASP A 27 -13.15 4.26 -12.96
N GLY A 28 -13.54 3.10 -12.40
CA GLY A 28 -12.61 2.08 -11.92
C GLY A 28 -11.88 2.48 -10.63
N LEU A 29 -12.51 3.32 -9.82
CA LEU A 29 -12.02 3.84 -8.54
C LEU A 29 -12.93 3.40 -7.39
N GLU A 30 -13.33 2.15 -7.39
CA GLU A 30 -14.26 1.54 -6.42
C GLU A 30 -13.82 1.74 -4.97
N ASN A 31 -12.53 1.86 -4.76
CA ASN A 31 -11.90 2.11 -3.46
C ASN A 31 -12.26 3.47 -2.85
N TYR A 32 -12.77 4.42 -3.63
CA TYR A 32 -13.24 5.72 -3.17
C TYR A 32 -14.78 5.84 -3.07
N CYS A 33 -15.50 4.74 -3.34
CA CYS A 33 -16.96 4.74 -3.26
C CYS A 33 -17.44 4.87 -1.80
N ASP A 34 -18.28 5.87 -1.51
CA ASP A 34 -18.84 6.13 -0.17
C ASP A 34 -19.68 4.97 0.38
N HIS A 35 -20.14 4.07 -0.48
CA HIS A 35 -20.95 2.90 -0.13
C HIS A 35 -20.18 1.58 -0.23
N MET A 36 -18.86 1.64 -0.21
CA MET A 36 -18.02 0.46 -0.25
C MET A 36 -18.27 -0.43 0.98
N THR A 37 -18.48 -1.72 0.75
CA THR A 37 -18.44 -2.74 1.81
C THR A 37 -17.04 -3.35 1.81
N GLY A 38 -16.25 -3.06 2.85
CA GLY A 38 -14.90 -3.59 2.98
C GLY A 38 -14.90 -5.11 3.25
N THR A 39 -13.83 -5.78 2.86
CA THR A 39 -13.65 -7.22 3.12
C THR A 39 -13.45 -7.52 4.61
N TYR A 40 -12.99 -6.55 5.39
CA TYR A 40 -12.62 -6.72 6.80
C TYR A 40 -13.58 -5.97 7.72
N ASN A 41 -14.35 -6.73 8.52
CA ASN A 41 -15.21 -6.22 9.60
C ASN A 41 -16.14 -5.06 9.19
N SER A 42 -16.62 -5.05 7.95
CA SER A 42 -17.64 -4.10 7.51
C SER A 42 -19.02 -4.60 7.86
N PRO A 43 -19.93 -3.71 8.30
CA PRO A 43 -21.31 -4.11 8.59
C PRO A 43 -22.00 -4.73 7.37
N THR A 44 -22.75 -5.82 7.59
CA THR A 44 -23.60 -6.46 6.59
C THR A 44 -24.99 -6.71 7.15
N PRO A 45 -26.04 -6.74 6.31
CA PRO A 45 -27.41 -7.04 6.77
C PRO A 45 -27.61 -8.51 7.15
N ASP A 46 -26.71 -9.39 6.72
CA ASP A 46 -26.79 -10.84 6.89
C ASP A 46 -25.93 -11.29 8.06
N GLU A 47 -26.24 -12.45 8.65
CA GLU A 47 -25.39 -13.08 9.67
C GLU A 47 -23.99 -13.41 9.11
N PRO A 48 -22.92 -13.17 9.85
CA PRO A 48 -22.85 -12.74 11.27
C PRO A 48 -22.93 -11.19 11.49
N GLY A 49 -23.50 -10.42 10.57
CA GLY A 49 -23.66 -8.98 10.67
C GLY A 49 -22.42 -8.16 10.26
N HIS A 50 -21.36 -8.83 9.82
CA HIS A 50 -20.12 -8.19 9.33
C HIS A 50 -19.31 -9.14 8.43
N THR A 51 -18.43 -8.57 7.61
CA THR A 51 -17.50 -9.33 6.78
C THR A 51 -16.39 -9.95 7.64
N LEU A 52 -15.95 -11.17 7.30
CA LEU A 52 -14.99 -11.94 8.11
C LEU A 52 -13.52 -11.70 7.74
N GLY A 53 -13.25 -11.24 6.52
CA GLY A 53 -11.88 -11.01 6.04
C GLY A 53 -11.19 -12.24 5.44
N GLY A 54 -9.85 -12.21 5.44
CA GLY A 54 -9.02 -13.14 4.66
C GLY A 54 -8.48 -14.36 5.42
N TYR A 55 -8.77 -14.49 6.73
CA TYR A 55 -8.32 -15.67 7.51
C TYR A 55 -9.32 -16.82 7.34
N SER A 56 -9.44 -17.30 6.11
CA SER A 56 -10.36 -18.36 5.72
C SER A 56 -9.83 -19.15 4.54
N GLN A 57 -10.36 -20.36 4.38
CA GLN A 57 -10.00 -21.21 3.25
C GLN A 57 -10.73 -20.85 1.97
N GLN A 58 -11.87 -20.15 2.08
CA GLN A 58 -12.74 -19.80 0.97
C GLN A 58 -13.31 -18.39 1.14
N ILE A 59 -13.56 -17.74 0.00
CA ILE A 59 -14.27 -16.48 -0.08
C ILE A 59 -15.16 -16.49 -1.32
N VAL A 60 -16.34 -15.90 -1.21
CA VAL A 60 -17.25 -15.68 -2.35
C VAL A 60 -17.21 -14.20 -2.70
N VAL A 61 -16.85 -13.90 -3.92
CA VAL A 61 -16.76 -12.52 -4.43
C VAL A 61 -17.39 -12.45 -5.82
N HIS A 62 -17.87 -11.28 -6.19
CA HIS A 62 -18.34 -11.04 -7.55
C HIS A 62 -17.14 -11.07 -8.52
N GLU A 63 -17.33 -11.65 -9.74
CA GLU A 63 -16.27 -11.86 -10.73
C GLU A 63 -15.49 -10.58 -11.10
N ARG A 64 -16.09 -9.40 -11.00
CA ARG A 64 -15.45 -8.10 -11.25
C ARG A 64 -14.29 -7.79 -10.30
N TYR A 65 -14.26 -8.42 -9.13
CA TYR A 65 -13.18 -8.26 -8.14
C TYR A 65 -12.12 -9.35 -8.24
N VAL A 66 -12.20 -10.22 -9.27
CA VAL A 66 -11.20 -11.26 -9.51
C VAL A 66 -10.12 -10.73 -10.42
N LEU A 67 -8.87 -10.85 -9.96
CA LEU A 67 -7.68 -10.39 -10.66
C LEU A 67 -6.88 -11.57 -11.20
N ARG A 68 -6.15 -11.34 -12.29
CA ARG A 68 -5.24 -12.33 -12.88
C ARG A 68 -3.83 -12.14 -12.33
N ILE A 69 -3.20 -13.23 -11.91
CA ILE A 69 -1.81 -13.24 -11.46
C ILE A 69 -0.96 -13.92 -12.53
N ARG A 70 0.04 -13.20 -13.06
CA ARG A 70 0.95 -13.71 -14.10
C ARG A 70 2.29 -14.18 -13.56
N HIS A 71 2.53 -14.00 -12.28
CA HIS A 71 3.73 -14.51 -11.62
C HIS A 71 3.76 -16.05 -11.61
N PRO A 72 4.95 -16.67 -11.62
CA PRO A 72 5.09 -18.11 -11.44
C PRO A 72 4.44 -18.60 -10.13
N GLN A 73 3.96 -19.84 -10.15
CA GLN A 73 3.20 -20.42 -9.03
C GLN A 73 4.01 -20.45 -7.71
N GLU A 74 5.31 -20.66 -7.80
CA GLU A 74 6.23 -20.65 -6.66
C GLU A 74 6.37 -19.28 -5.98
N GLN A 75 6.00 -18.21 -6.66
CA GLN A 75 6.05 -16.83 -6.14
C GLN A 75 4.72 -16.37 -5.53
N LEU A 76 3.63 -17.12 -5.64
CA LEU A 76 2.28 -16.67 -5.23
C LEU A 76 2.21 -16.22 -3.77
N ALA A 77 2.96 -16.84 -2.87
CA ALA A 77 3.03 -16.39 -1.48
C ALA A 77 3.59 -14.96 -1.38
N ALA A 78 4.63 -14.63 -2.16
CA ALA A 78 5.23 -13.31 -2.18
C ALA A 78 4.42 -12.28 -3.01
N VAL A 79 3.51 -12.76 -3.87
CA VAL A 79 2.54 -11.92 -4.60
C VAL A 79 1.37 -11.50 -3.71
N ALA A 80 0.94 -12.32 -2.76
CA ALA A 80 -0.21 -12.00 -1.92
C ALA A 80 -0.16 -10.59 -1.29
N PRO A 81 0.97 -10.11 -0.74
CA PRO A 81 1.05 -8.75 -0.22
C PRO A 81 0.96 -7.63 -1.26
N LEU A 82 1.14 -7.92 -2.56
CA LEU A 82 0.98 -6.92 -3.61
C LEU A 82 -0.45 -6.38 -3.68
N LEU A 83 -1.45 -7.21 -3.35
CA LEU A 83 -2.86 -6.83 -3.30
C LEU A 83 -3.20 -5.83 -2.17
N CYS A 84 -2.24 -5.50 -1.32
CA CYS A 84 -2.35 -4.47 -0.30
C CYS A 84 -1.16 -3.50 -0.41
N ALA A 85 0.05 -3.92 -0.02
CA ALA A 85 1.23 -3.06 0.00
C ALA A 85 1.67 -2.64 -1.41
N GLY A 86 1.51 -3.49 -2.41
CA GLY A 86 1.81 -3.18 -3.80
C GLY A 86 0.91 -2.07 -4.31
N ILE A 87 -0.39 -2.28 -4.33
CA ILE A 87 -1.34 -1.30 -4.87
C ILE A 87 -1.35 0.01 -4.08
N THR A 88 -1.24 -0.04 -2.74
CA THR A 88 -1.20 1.16 -1.89
C THR A 88 -0.03 2.08 -2.24
N THR A 89 1.10 1.52 -2.68
CA THR A 89 2.28 2.30 -3.04
C THR A 89 2.37 2.56 -4.55
N TYR A 90 1.85 1.67 -5.39
CA TYR A 90 1.82 1.83 -6.84
C TYR A 90 0.91 2.98 -7.27
N SER A 91 -0.32 3.03 -6.76
CA SER A 91 -1.32 4.02 -7.14
C SER A 91 -0.82 5.46 -6.99
N PRO A 92 -0.30 5.93 -5.85
CA PRO A 92 0.22 7.28 -5.74
C PRO A 92 1.50 7.50 -6.57
N LEU A 93 2.40 6.52 -6.70
CA LEU A 93 3.58 6.65 -7.56
C LEU A 93 3.17 6.89 -9.01
N ARG A 94 2.19 6.16 -9.51
CA ARG A 94 1.64 6.30 -10.85
C ARG A 94 0.90 7.63 -11.01
N HIS A 95 0.01 7.98 -10.08
CA HIS A 95 -0.80 9.19 -10.14
C HIS A 95 0.06 10.47 -10.19
N TRP A 96 1.10 10.54 -9.37
CA TRP A 96 2.03 11.67 -9.37
C TRP A 96 3.25 11.48 -10.29
N GLN A 97 3.13 10.51 -11.23
CA GLN A 97 4.08 10.33 -12.32
C GLN A 97 5.53 10.13 -11.86
N ALA A 98 5.74 9.28 -10.84
CA ALA A 98 7.07 8.82 -10.50
C ALA A 98 7.70 8.10 -11.71
N GLY A 99 8.96 8.43 -12.03
CA GLY A 99 9.60 7.87 -13.22
C GLY A 99 10.94 8.55 -13.55
N PRO A 100 11.45 8.35 -14.76
CA PRO A 100 12.74 8.91 -15.17
C PRO A 100 12.82 10.44 -14.98
N GLY A 101 13.93 10.90 -14.40
CA GLY A 101 14.16 12.34 -14.13
C GLY A 101 13.42 12.88 -12.90
N LYS A 102 12.64 12.06 -12.18
CA LYS A 102 12.00 12.44 -10.92
C LYS A 102 12.80 11.93 -9.73
N LYS A 103 12.94 12.77 -8.71
CA LYS A 103 13.47 12.38 -7.40
C LYS A 103 12.32 12.08 -6.46
N VAL A 104 12.25 10.82 -6.03
CA VAL A 104 11.17 10.28 -5.20
C VAL A 104 11.70 9.93 -3.81
N GLY A 105 11.06 10.46 -2.78
CA GLY A 105 11.33 10.08 -1.40
C GLY A 105 10.35 9.00 -0.92
N VAL A 106 10.85 7.98 -0.24
CA VAL A 106 10.01 6.99 0.46
C VAL A 106 10.31 7.04 1.95
N VAL A 107 9.31 7.46 2.72
CA VAL A 107 9.43 7.63 4.18
C VAL A 107 8.94 6.40 4.90
N GLY A 108 9.85 5.76 5.65
CA GLY A 108 9.62 4.51 6.36
C GLY A 108 9.97 3.28 5.52
N ILE A 109 10.68 2.33 6.13
CA ILE A 109 11.06 1.06 5.50
C ILE A 109 10.43 -0.06 6.30
N GLY A 110 9.18 -0.32 5.98
CA GLY A 110 8.35 -1.38 6.54
C GLY A 110 7.55 -2.08 5.45
N GLY A 111 6.41 -2.67 5.81
CA GLY A 111 5.56 -3.43 4.89
C GLY A 111 5.04 -2.66 3.67
N LEU A 112 4.85 -1.35 3.75
CA LEU A 112 4.52 -0.49 2.61
C LEU A 112 5.80 0.05 1.95
N GLY A 113 6.71 0.61 2.74
CA GLY A 113 7.86 1.32 2.20
C GLY A 113 8.81 0.44 1.39
N HIS A 114 8.98 -0.86 1.73
CA HIS A 114 9.81 -1.75 0.91
C HIS A 114 9.22 -1.92 -0.51
N MET A 115 7.89 -2.00 -0.64
CA MET A 115 7.23 -2.02 -1.95
C MET A 115 7.33 -0.67 -2.66
N GLY A 116 7.16 0.44 -1.93
CA GLY A 116 7.33 1.78 -2.48
C GLY A 116 8.72 2.01 -3.09
N ILE A 117 9.78 1.51 -2.44
CA ILE A 117 11.15 1.57 -2.96
C ILE A 117 11.27 0.73 -4.24
N LYS A 118 10.87 -0.55 -4.21
CA LYS A 118 10.94 -1.46 -5.38
C LYS A 118 10.20 -0.90 -6.58
N LEU A 119 8.98 -0.42 -6.37
CA LEU A 119 8.13 0.11 -7.45
C LEU A 119 8.66 1.42 -8.01
N ALA A 120 9.05 2.39 -7.17
CA ALA A 120 9.61 3.65 -7.63
C ALA A 120 10.91 3.45 -8.42
N HIS A 121 11.76 2.51 -7.98
CA HIS A 121 12.98 2.13 -8.69
C HIS A 121 12.67 1.50 -10.05
N ALA A 122 11.73 0.55 -10.11
CA ALA A 122 11.32 -0.09 -11.36
C ALA A 122 10.66 0.89 -12.34
N MET A 123 9.99 1.92 -11.84
CA MET A 123 9.46 3.03 -12.64
C MET A 123 10.56 3.96 -13.17
N GLY A 124 11.83 3.79 -12.78
CA GLY A 124 12.97 4.57 -13.23
C GLY A 124 13.20 5.90 -12.50
N ALA A 125 12.59 6.09 -11.34
CA ALA A 125 12.84 7.26 -10.51
C ALA A 125 14.19 7.18 -9.78
N HIS A 126 14.75 8.33 -9.41
CA HIS A 126 15.84 8.39 -8.42
C HIS A 126 15.24 8.28 -7.02
N VAL A 127 15.47 7.17 -6.34
CA VAL A 127 14.80 6.81 -5.09
C VAL A 127 15.66 7.10 -3.86
N VAL A 128 15.13 7.90 -2.95
CA VAL A 128 15.74 8.17 -1.64
C VAL A 128 14.85 7.59 -0.54
N ALA A 129 15.38 6.63 0.21
CA ALA A 129 14.68 6.03 1.33
C ALA A 129 15.01 6.75 2.64
N PHE A 130 13.99 7.12 3.41
CA PHE A 130 14.13 7.72 4.74
C PHE A 130 13.88 6.69 5.84
N THR A 131 14.81 6.59 6.77
CA THR A 131 14.73 5.69 7.92
C THR A 131 15.25 6.36 9.19
N THR A 132 14.77 5.91 10.33
CA THR A 132 15.33 6.30 11.66
C THR A 132 16.40 5.32 12.16
N SER A 133 16.69 4.25 11.38
CA SER A 133 17.57 3.15 11.79
C SER A 133 18.72 2.96 10.80
N GLU A 134 19.94 3.15 11.25
CA GLU A 134 21.15 2.89 10.44
C GLU A 134 21.22 1.41 9.97
N ALA A 135 20.77 0.48 10.80
CA ALA A 135 20.74 -0.95 10.45
C ALA A 135 19.91 -1.29 9.21
N LYS A 136 19.00 -0.39 8.78
CA LYS A 136 18.17 -0.59 7.58
C LYS A 136 18.80 -0.04 6.30
N ARG A 137 19.94 0.63 6.36
CA ARG A 137 20.56 1.32 5.22
C ARG A 137 20.88 0.37 4.06
N GLU A 138 21.60 -0.71 4.36
CA GLU A 138 21.98 -1.69 3.33
C GLU A 138 20.75 -2.45 2.78
N ALA A 139 19.79 -2.77 3.64
CA ALA A 139 18.54 -3.39 3.19
C ALA A 139 17.75 -2.47 2.25
N ALA A 140 17.70 -1.16 2.51
CA ALA A 140 17.04 -0.21 1.63
C ALA A 140 17.70 -0.11 0.25
N LYS A 141 19.04 -0.12 0.21
CA LYS A 141 19.79 -0.16 -1.06
C LYS A 141 19.52 -1.45 -1.85
N ALA A 142 19.48 -2.60 -1.15
CA ALA A 142 19.14 -3.87 -1.78
C ALA A 142 17.72 -3.91 -2.36
N LEU A 143 16.79 -3.11 -1.83
CA LEU A 143 15.44 -2.92 -2.37
C LEU A 143 15.40 -2.02 -3.62
N GLY A 144 16.49 -1.32 -3.95
CA GLY A 144 16.59 -0.41 -5.09
C GLY A 144 16.63 1.08 -4.73
N ALA A 145 16.87 1.46 -3.47
CA ALA A 145 17.10 2.85 -3.13
C ALA A 145 18.49 3.32 -3.60
N ASP A 146 18.54 4.43 -4.34
CA ASP A 146 19.80 5.06 -4.78
C ASP A 146 20.51 5.73 -3.60
N GLU A 147 19.73 6.34 -2.71
CA GLU A 147 20.23 7.00 -1.51
C GLU A 147 19.41 6.58 -0.29
N VAL A 148 20.04 6.62 0.88
CA VAL A 148 19.34 6.35 2.16
C VAL A 148 19.72 7.46 3.15
N VAL A 149 18.72 8.08 3.72
CA VAL A 149 18.82 9.22 4.65
C VAL A 149 18.33 8.81 6.02
N ASN A 150 19.15 9.04 7.04
CA ASN A 150 18.69 8.93 8.42
C ASN A 150 17.90 10.20 8.78
N SER A 151 16.59 10.07 8.91
CA SER A 151 15.71 11.21 9.20
C SER A 151 15.91 11.84 10.58
N ARG A 152 16.72 11.24 11.44
CA ARG A 152 17.17 11.84 12.72
C ARG A 152 18.45 12.65 12.58
N ASN A 153 19.13 12.55 11.45
CA ASN A 153 20.36 13.31 11.19
C ASN A 153 20.00 14.61 10.44
N ALA A 154 20.13 15.73 11.12
CA ALA A 154 19.76 17.03 10.58
C ALA A 154 20.59 17.42 9.34
N ASP A 155 21.88 17.06 9.30
CA ASP A 155 22.76 17.37 8.18
C ASP A 155 22.39 16.56 6.93
N GLU A 156 22.07 15.28 7.10
CA GLU A 156 21.56 14.44 6.01
C GLU A 156 20.25 15.01 5.46
N MET A 157 19.31 15.37 6.32
CA MET A 157 18.03 15.97 5.91
C MET A 157 18.24 17.32 5.20
N ALA A 158 19.12 18.18 5.72
CA ALA A 158 19.41 19.48 5.14
C ALA A 158 19.98 19.40 3.71
N ALA A 159 20.78 18.37 3.42
CA ALA A 159 21.33 18.14 2.08
C ALA A 159 20.23 17.91 1.01
N HIS A 160 19.03 17.56 1.42
CA HIS A 160 17.92 17.25 0.53
C HIS A 160 16.82 18.31 0.45
N VAL A 161 16.99 19.45 1.10
CA VAL A 161 15.99 20.55 1.09
C VAL A 161 15.67 20.98 -0.35
N LYS A 162 14.38 21.06 -0.70
CA LYS A 162 13.88 21.50 -2.02
C LYS A 162 14.36 20.63 -3.19
N SER A 163 14.56 19.34 -2.98
CA SER A 163 15.09 18.43 -4.02
C SER A 163 14.12 17.38 -4.55
N PHE A 164 13.02 17.11 -3.85
CA PHE A 164 12.07 16.06 -4.25
C PHE A 164 10.92 16.57 -5.11
N ASP A 165 10.59 15.80 -6.13
CA ASP A 165 9.38 15.98 -6.93
C ASP A 165 8.17 15.36 -6.23
N PHE A 166 8.36 14.20 -5.60
CA PHE A 166 7.33 13.46 -4.90
C PHE A 166 7.88 12.78 -3.65
N ILE A 167 7.09 12.71 -2.59
CA ILE A 167 7.40 11.95 -1.38
C ILE A 167 6.23 11.04 -1.03
N LEU A 168 6.49 9.73 -0.96
CA LEU A 168 5.57 8.72 -0.47
C LEU A 168 5.79 8.49 1.02
N ASN A 169 4.85 8.91 1.85
CA ASN A 169 4.94 8.75 3.30
C ASN A 169 4.13 7.54 3.76
N THR A 170 4.84 6.48 4.18
CA THR A 170 4.25 5.20 4.57
C THR A 170 4.19 4.98 6.09
N VAL A 171 4.55 6.00 6.87
CA VAL A 171 4.64 5.89 8.34
C VAL A 171 3.26 5.98 8.96
N ALA A 172 2.87 4.94 9.71
CA ALA A 172 1.59 4.86 10.42
C ALA A 172 1.68 5.35 11.89
N ALA A 173 2.63 6.23 12.19
CA ALA A 173 2.78 6.87 13.50
C ALA A 173 2.80 8.39 13.35
N PRO A 174 2.27 9.15 14.31
CA PRO A 174 2.36 10.61 14.29
C PRO A 174 3.82 11.07 14.25
N HIS A 175 4.13 11.97 13.33
CA HIS A 175 5.43 12.60 13.19
C HIS A 175 5.27 14.01 12.60
N ASN A 176 6.35 14.78 12.59
CA ASN A 176 6.33 16.12 12.01
C ASN A 176 6.36 16.04 10.47
N LEU A 177 5.27 16.45 9.82
CA LEU A 177 5.18 16.44 8.36
C LEU A 177 6.07 17.50 7.71
N ASP A 178 6.41 18.58 8.44
CA ASP A 178 7.25 19.64 7.91
C ASP A 178 8.70 19.19 7.67
N ASP A 179 9.19 18.19 8.39
CA ASP A 179 10.51 17.61 8.16
C ASP A 179 10.65 17.08 6.72
N PHE A 180 9.53 16.65 6.12
CA PHE A 180 9.51 16.11 4.76
C PHE A 180 8.96 17.10 3.72
N THR A 181 7.96 17.92 4.08
CA THR A 181 7.42 18.91 3.13
C THR A 181 8.47 19.98 2.76
N THR A 182 9.39 20.32 3.66
CA THR A 182 10.52 21.22 3.36
C THR A 182 11.47 20.68 2.29
N LEU A 183 11.52 19.35 2.14
CA LEU A 183 12.36 18.68 1.14
C LEU A 183 11.77 18.75 -0.27
N LEU A 184 10.47 19.03 -0.40
CA LEU A 184 9.78 19.13 -1.69
C LEU A 184 10.25 20.36 -2.48
N LYS A 185 10.39 20.21 -3.78
CA LYS A 185 10.54 21.29 -4.75
C LYS A 185 9.30 22.18 -4.76
N ARG A 186 9.33 23.25 -5.59
CA ARG A 186 8.10 23.94 -5.99
C ARG A 186 7.21 22.94 -6.74
N ASP A 187 5.91 22.94 -6.45
CA ASP A 187 4.89 22.06 -7.01
C ASP A 187 5.04 20.57 -6.62
N GLY A 188 5.97 20.27 -5.70
CA GLY A 188 6.13 18.91 -5.19
C GLY A 188 4.98 18.49 -4.29
N THR A 189 4.69 17.19 -4.28
CA THR A 189 3.61 16.59 -3.48
C THR A 189 4.16 15.55 -2.52
N MET A 190 3.65 15.55 -1.29
CA MET A 190 3.80 14.45 -0.34
C MET A 190 2.47 13.72 -0.19
N THR A 191 2.44 12.42 -0.45
CA THR A 191 1.25 11.60 -0.29
C THR A 191 1.35 10.71 0.94
N LEU A 192 0.32 10.76 1.78
CA LEU A 192 0.17 9.95 2.98
C LEU A 192 -0.60 8.67 2.64
N VAL A 193 -0.01 7.52 2.93
CA VAL A 193 -0.62 6.19 2.81
C VAL A 193 -0.57 5.41 4.12
N GLY A 194 0.14 5.91 5.11
CA GLY A 194 0.13 5.40 6.48
C GLY A 194 -0.96 6.09 7.30
N ALA A 195 -1.77 5.32 8.03
CA ALA A 195 -2.84 5.84 8.88
C ALA A 195 -2.43 5.75 10.36
N PRO A 196 -2.02 6.86 11.01
CA PRO A 196 -1.68 6.86 12.42
C PRO A 196 -2.93 6.78 13.30
N ALA A 197 -2.82 6.13 14.46
CA ALA A 197 -3.91 6.01 15.43
C ALA A 197 -4.34 7.36 16.04
N THR A 198 -3.45 8.36 16.05
CA THR A 198 -3.73 9.73 16.48
C THR A 198 -3.32 10.71 15.39
N PRO A 199 -4.02 11.85 15.25
CA PRO A 199 -3.75 12.81 14.18
C PRO A 199 -2.32 13.36 14.19
N HIS A 200 -1.79 13.66 13.03
CA HIS A 200 -0.59 14.50 12.89
C HIS A 200 -0.84 15.92 13.40
N LYS A 201 0.22 16.61 13.80
CA LYS A 201 0.14 18.06 13.97
C LYS A 201 -0.11 18.73 12.61
N SER A 202 -0.83 19.85 12.64
CA SER A 202 -1.00 20.66 11.43
C SER A 202 0.36 21.10 10.88
N PRO A 203 0.59 20.96 9.58
CA PRO A 203 1.81 21.45 8.95
C PRO A 203 1.87 22.99 8.98
N GLU A 204 3.07 23.54 8.90
CA GLU A 204 3.31 24.97 8.76
C GLU A 204 2.79 25.47 7.40
N VAL A 205 1.75 26.31 7.44
CA VAL A 205 1.04 26.74 6.23
C VAL A 205 1.93 27.47 5.23
N PHE A 206 2.83 28.33 5.73
CA PHE A 206 3.78 29.05 4.85
C PHE A 206 4.74 28.12 4.13
N ASN A 207 5.10 26.99 4.72
CA ASN A 207 5.91 25.98 4.05
C ASN A 207 5.23 25.44 2.77
N LEU A 208 3.90 25.35 2.77
CA LEU A 208 3.11 24.96 1.61
C LEU A 208 2.94 26.12 0.62
N ILE A 209 2.45 27.27 1.10
CA ILE A 209 2.14 28.46 0.28
C ILE A 209 3.35 28.93 -0.53
N MET A 210 4.52 29.08 0.11
CA MET A 210 5.69 29.68 -0.51
C MET A 210 6.26 28.89 -1.70
N LYS A 211 5.89 27.63 -1.85
CA LYS A 211 6.37 26.75 -2.93
C LYS A 211 5.26 26.01 -3.66
N ARG A 212 3.98 26.34 -3.39
CA ARG A 212 2.83 25.66 -3.98
C ARG A 212 2.93 24.13 -3.81
N ARG A 213 3.34 23.71 -2.59
CA ARG A 213 3.47 22.31 -2.24
C ARG A 213 2.12 21.72 -1.84
N ALA A 214 1.96 20.43 -2.05
CA ALA A 214 0.75 19.72 -1.66
C ALA A 214 1.04 18.61 -0.66
N ILE A 215 0.08 18.38 0.24
CA ILE A 215 -0.06 17.16 1.02
C ILE A 215 -1.34 16.49 0.55
N ALA A 216 -1.26 15.24 0.15
CA ALA A 216 -2.36 14.47 -0.39
C ALA A 216 -2.52 13.14 0.35
N GLY A 217 -3.67 12.51 0.21
CA GLY A 217 -3.92 11.14 0.63
C GLY A 217 -4.11 10.22 -0.57
N SER A 218 -3.85 8.93 -0.38
CA SER A 218 -4.17 7.89 -1.34
C SER A 218 -4.54 6.62 -0.60
N MET A 219 -5.61 5.96 -1.03
CA MET A 219 -6.10 4.73 -0.44
C MET A 219 -6.14 3.64 -1.49
N ILE A 220 -5.25 2.64 -1.37
CA ILE A 220 -5.14 1.53 -2.31
C ILE A 220 -5.29 1.98 -3.79
N GLY A 221 -5.98 1.22 -4.62
CA GLY A 221 -6.35 1.56 -6.00
C GLY A 221 -7.58 0.77 -6.41
N GLY A 222 -8.24 1.17 -7.46
CA GLY A 222 -9.36 0.43 -8.03
C GLY A 222 -8.93 -0.88 -8.70
N ILE A 223 -9.90 -1.68 -9.14
CA ILE A 223 -9.64 -3.00 -9.73
C ILE A 223 -8.79 -2.91 -11.01
N PRO A 224 -9.06 -1.99 -11.96
CA PRO A 224 -8.22 -1.86 -13.15
C PRO A 224 -6.77 -1.49 -12.83
N GLU A 225 -6.55 -0.54 -11.92
CA GLU A 225 -5.22 -0.13 -11.50
C GLU A 225 -4.48 -1.23 -10.73
N THR A 226 -5.22 -2.01 -9.93
CA THR A 226 -4.65 -3.18 -9.22
C THR A 226 -4.20 -4.26 -10.20
N GLN A 227 -4.97 -4.49 -11.29
CA GLN A 227 -4.55 -5.40 -12.35
C GLN A 227 -3.30 -4.88 -13.08
N GLU A 228 -3.27 -3.59 -13.40
CA GLU A 228 -2.10 -2.94 -14.01
C GLU A 228 -0.85 -3.10 -13.12
N MET A 229 -0.98 -2.88 -11.82
CA MET A 229 0.11 -3.07 -10.86
C MET A 229 0.61 -4.51 -10.82
N LEU A 230 -0.29 -5.50 -10.83
CA LEU A 230 0.08 -6.93 -10.85
C LEU A 230 0.83 -7.30 -12.15
N ASP A 231 0.36 -6.78 -13.28
CA ASP A 231 1.00 -7.02 -14.58
C ASP A 231 2.38 -6.35 -14.63
N PHE A 232 2.51 -5.11 -14.15
CA PHE A 232 3.78 -4.40 -13.99
C PHE A 232 4.76 -5.16 -13.09
N CYS A 233 4.29 -5.64 -11.94
CA CYS A 233 5.13 -6.42 -11.04
C CYS A 233 5.60 -7.73 -11.66
N ALA A 234 4.75 -8.42 -12.42
CA ALA A 234 5.12 -9.67 -13.10
C ALA A 234 6.16 -9.41 -14.20
N GLU A 235 6.01 -8.34 -14.99
CA GLU A 235 6.95 -7.95 -16.04
C GLU A 235 8.34 -7.61 -15.48
N HIS A 236 8.39 -6.95 -14.33
CA HIS A 236 9.65 -6.51 -13.70
C HIS A 236 10.18 -7.49 -12.63
N GLY A 237 9.56 -8.65 -12.46
CA GLY A 237 9.96 -9.64 -11.46
C GLY A 237 9.84 -9.16 -10.01
N ILE A 238 8.91 -8.26 -9.73
CA ILE A 238 8.71 -7.65 -8.40
C ILE A 238 7.75 -8.49 -7.57
N VAL A 239 8.21 -8.88 -6.39
CA VAL A 239 7.41 -9.51 -5.33
C VAL A 239 7.74 -8.88 -3.99
N ALA A 240 6.88 -9.10 -2.99
CA ALA A 240 7.16 -8.68 -1.61
C ALA A 240 8.21 -9.58 -0.95
N ASP A 241 9.00 -9.01 -0.04
CA ASP A 241 9.83 -9.81 0.86
C ASP A 241 8.97 -10.32 2.01
N ILE A 242 8.93 -11.64 2.20
CA ILE A 242 7.98 -12.28 3.09
C ILE A 242 8.64 -13.27 4.06
N GLU A 243 7.98 -13.50 5.17
CA GLU A 243 8.19 -14.63 6.05
C GLU A 243 6.91 -15.48 6.07
N MET A 244 7.03 -16.79 5.71
CA MET A 244 5.89 -17.71 5.79
C MET A 244 5.62 -18.10 7.23
N ILE A 245 4.35 -18.08 7.62
CA ILE A 245 3.90 -18.54 8.94
C ILE A 245 2.74 -19.54 8.81
N ARG A 246 2.57 -20.35 9.83
CA ARG A 246 1.40 -21.20 10.00
C ARG A 246 0.26 -20.40 10.65
N ALA A 247 -0.96 -20.89 10.54
CA ALA A 247 -2.14 -20.26 11.15
C ALA A 247 -2.04 -20.17 12.69
N ASP A 248 -1.46 -21.17 13.33
CA ASP A 248 -1.25 -21.19 14.78
C ASP A 248 -0.19 -20.20 15.29
N GLN A 249 0.61 -19.59 14.38
CA GLN A 249 1.63 -18.59 14.71
C GLN A 249 1.15 -17.14 14.56
N ILE A 250 -0.13 -16.92 14.21
CA ILE A 250 -0.66 -15.57 13.94
C ILE A 250 -0.45 -14.61 15.11
N ASN A 251 -0.72 -15.05 16.34
CA ASN A 251 -0.58 -14.18 17.52
C ASN A 251 0.88 -13.80 17.77
N GLU A 252 1.81 -14.74 17.62
CA GLU A 252 3.25 -14.46 17.71
C GLU A 252 3.70 -13.47 16.62
N ALA A 253 3.21 -13.65 15.40
CA ALA A 253 3.51 -12.75 14.30
C ALA A 253 3.02 -11.32 14.56
N TYR A 254 1.84 -11.14 15.17
CA TYR A 254 1.36 -9.80 15.60
C TYR A 254 2.29 -9.17 16.63
N GLU A 255 2.75 -9.90 17.61
CA GLU A 255 3.70 -9.39 18.60
C GLU A 255 5.05 -9.02 17.97
N ARG A 256 5.54 -9.82 17.02
CA ARG A 256 6.76 -9.53 16.26
C ARG A 256 6.59 -8.26 15.41
N MET A 257 5.44 -8.06 14.76
CA MET A 257 5.15 -6.82 14.02
C MET A 257 5.18 -5.59 14.91
N LEU A 258 4.61 -5.66 16.13
CA LEU A 258 4.62 -4.54 17.08
C LEU A 258 6.04 -4.15 17.50
N ARG A 259 6.97 -5.12 17.56
CA ARG A 259 8.39 -4.88 17.83
C ARG A 259 9.20 -4.48 16.59
N GLY A 260 8.56 -4.49 15.40
CA GLY A 260 9.25 -4.24 14.13
C GLY A 260 10.18 -5.36 13.67
N ASP A 261 9.97 -6.55 14.20
CA ASP A 261 10.75 -7.78 13.92
C ASP A 261 10.09 -8.57 12.78
N VAL A 262 10.13 -8.03 11.58
CA VAL A 262 9.69 -8.68 10.34
C VAL A 262 10.32 -8.03 9.11
N LYS A 263 10.69 -8.82 8.09
CA LYS A 263 11.20 -8.35 6.80
C LYS A 263 10.41 -8.99 5.64
N TYR A 264 9.34 -8.35 5.14
CA TYR A 264 8.67 -7.15 5.68
C TYR A 264 7.20 -7.45 5.88
N ARG A 265 6.74 -8.65 5.46
CA ARG A 265 5.37 -9.14 5.55
C ARG A 265 5.33 -10.58 6.02
N PHE A 266 4.42 -10.89 6.92
CA PHE A 266 4.04 -12.28 7.17
C PHE A 266 3.00 -12.73 6.16
N VAL A 267 3.13 -13.97 5.67
CA VAL A 267 2.14 -14.63 4.82
C VAL A 267 1.74 -15.94 5.47
N ILE A 268 0.44 -16.09 5.69
CA ILE A 268 -0.11 -17.28 6.34
C ILE A 268 -0.30 -18.38 5.30
N ASP A 269 0.23 -19.57 5.57
CA ASP A 269 -0.10 -20.75 4.79
C ASP A 269 -1.47 -21.27 5.20
N ASN A 270 -2.51 -20.94 4.43
CA ASN A 270 -3.89 -21.32 4.71
C ASN A 270 -4.13 -22.84 4.71
N ARG A 271 -3.21 -23.64 4.16
CA ARG A 271 -3.27 -25.13 4.29
C ARG A 271 -3.07 -25.59 5.72
N THR A 272 -2.57 -24.71 6.60
CA THR A 272 -2.39 -24.98 8.04
C THR A 272 -3.59 -24.53 8.89
N LEU A 273 -4.63 -23.97 8.29
CA LEU A 273 -5.92 -23.77 8.94
C LEU A 273 -6.57 -25.16 9.10
N THR A 274 -6.62 -25.63 10.32
CA THR A 274 -7.33 -26.87 10.70
C THR A 274 -8.64 -26.50 11.36
N ASP A 275 -9.67 -27.34 11.14
CA ASP A 275 -10.98 -27.21 11.77
C ASP A 275 -10.91 -27.29 13.30
#